data_bf2712835f4aa75b4e649bf6c70bdc11
#
_entry.id   bf2712835f4aa75b4e649bf6c70bdc11
#
_cell.length_a   1.000
_cell.length_b   1.000
_cell.length_c   1.000
_cell.angle_alpha   90.00
_cell.angle_beta   90.00
_cell.angle_gamma   90.00
#
_symmetry.space_group_name_H-M   'P 1'
#
loop_
_entity.id
_entity.type
_entity.pdbx_description
1 polymer ?
#
loop_
_entity_poly.entity_id
_entity_poly.type
_entity_poly.pdbx_seq_one_letter_code
_entity_poly.pdbx_strand_id
1 'polypeptide(L)'
;MVMHKVRSIIYIALFLLVTVGMGVSVWWSIDGEKGADYVVETNVPFAPFEFYENREIVGVDVDIVNQVAKKIKKTFQIKNVEFDVIIDNVEAGRIADVGAAGLTITPARLEKVNFTIPYYDSVQYVIYNREMPPSLRDDHVVWEALAGAKIGSQIGSTGYLFVDDEIEAGALVGTGTTLKGIDSHQLAADAIMAHIIDYAVADELAAKFIVDKNPGLEALPLYYAGPTREEDYPVEESYAIAVNKDRPELLDAFNEVLTEMLTKNEQGESEIDRLVLKYMGLVNE
;
A
#
# COMPACT_ATOMS: atom_id res chain seq x y z
N MET A 1 -50.64 -57.09 -5.96
CA MET A 1 -49.17 -57.35 -6.03
C MET A 1 -48.45 -56.53 -7.10
N VAL A 2 -49.10 -56.25 -8.24
CA VAL A 2 -48.49 -55.49 -9.37
C VAL A 2 -48.30 -53.96 -9.04
N MET A 3 -49.28 -53.35 -8.36
CA MET A 3 -49.21 -51.91 -8.02
C MET A 3 -48.08 -51.52 -7.09
N HIS A 4 -47.66 -52.41 -6.18
CA HIS A 4 -46.53 -52.09 -5.27
C HIS A 4 -45.18 -52.09 -6.00
N LYS A 5 -44.98 -52.98 -6.99
CA LYS A 5 -43.74 -53.01 -7.79
C LYS A 5 -43.58 -51.80 -8.70
N VAL A 6 -44.66 -51.29 -9.28
CA VAL A 6 -44.62 -50.08 -10.14
C VAL A 6 -44.28 -48.82 -9.31
N ARG A 7 -44.84 -48.67 -8.11
CA ARG A 7 -44.48 -47.56 -7.19
C ARG A 7 -43.01 -47.57 -6.77
N SER A 8 -42.48 -48.75 -6.44
CA SER A 8 -41.05 -48.88 -6.05
C SER A 8 -40.12 -48.54 -7.22
N ILE A 9 -40.43 -48.88 -8.45
CA ILE A 9 -39.64 -48.53 -9.64
C ILE A 9 -39.66 -47.01 -9.89
N ILE A 10 -40.79 -46.34 -9.69
CA ILE A 10 -40.91 -44.89 -9.85
C ILE A 10 -40.09 -44.16 -8.81
N TYR A 11 -40.07 -44.59 -7.53
CA TYR A 11 -39.25 -43.98 -6.51
C TYR A 11 -37.76 -44.18 -6.73
N ILE A 12 -37.33 -45.35 -7.21
CA ILE A 12 -35.93 -45.62 -7.55
C ILE A 12 -35.49 -44.78 -8.76
N ALA A 13 -36.33 -44.61 -9.78
CA ALA A 13 -36.05 -43.76 -10.93
C ALA A 13 -35.98 -42.26 -10.54
N LEU A 14 -36.87 -41.79 -9.67
CA LEU A 14 -36.83 -40.43 -9.13
C LEU A 14 -35.60 -40.19 -8.25
N PHE A 15 -35.21 -41.17 -7.44
CA PHE A 15 -33.98 -41.04 -6.60
C PHE A 15 -32.73 -41.02 -7.45
N LEU A 16 -32.65 -41.83 -8.51
CA LEU A 16 -31.54 -41.81 -9.46
C LEU A 16 -31.46 -40.49 -10.27
N LEU A 17 -32.62 -39.94 -10.67
CA LEU A 17 -32.65 -38.62 -11.34
C LEU A 17 -32.21 -37.49 -10.43
N VAL A 18 -32.56 -37.51 -9.16
CA VAL A 18 -32.12 -36.52 -8.18
C VAL A 18 -30.63 -36.66 -7.90
N THR A 19 -30.09 -37.85 -7.76
CA THR A 19 -28.64 -38.07 -7.52
C THR A 19 -27.79 -37.71 -8.74
N VAL A 20 -28.28 -37.99 -9.97
CA VAL A 20 -27.60 -37.56 -11.19
C VAL A 20 -27.68 -36.06 -11.35
N GLY A 21 -28.84 -35.43 -11.06
CA GLY A 21 -29.00 -33.96 -11.07
C GLY A 21 -28.10 -33.25 -10.06
N MET A 22 -27.97 -33.78 -8.82
CA MET A 22 -27.03 -33.24 -7.84
C MET A 22 -25.56 -33.50 -8.22
N GLY A 23 -25.25 -34.68 -8.80
CA GLY A 23 -23.91 -34.99 -9.27
C GLY A 23 -23.47 -34.06 -10.41
N VAL A 24 -24.34 -33.72 -11.34
CA VAL A 24 -24.07 -32.81 -12.44
C VAL A 24 -23.98 -31.37 -11.94
N SER A 25 -24.85 -30.94 -11.02
CA SER A 25 -24.74 -29.59 -10.42
C SER A 25 -23.50 -29.42 -9.53
N VAL A 26 -23.06 -30.46 -8.83
CA VAL A 26 -21.80 -30.45 -8.08
C VAL A 26 -20.59 -30.48 -9.02
N TRP A 27 -20.67 -31.17 -10.15
CA TRP A 27 -19.59 -31.19 -11.16
C TRP A 27 -19.45 -29.84 -11.89
N TRP A 28 -20.56 -29.14 -12.15
CA TRP A 28 -20.55 -27.79 -12.72
C TRP A 28 -20.11 -26.72 -11.69
N SER A 29 -20.23 -27.00 -10.40
CA SER A 29 -19.72 -26.14 -9.33
C SER A 29 -18.24 -26.40 -8.96
N ILE A 30 -17.62 -27.45 -9.54
CA ILE A 30 -16.21 -27.82 -9.39
C ILE A 30 -15.37 -27.35 -10.58
N ASP A 31 -15.96 -26.87 -11.68
CA ASP A 31 -15.26 -25.92 -12.55
C ASP A 31 -15.16 -24.59 -11.78
N GLY A 32 -14.32 -24.62 -10.73
CA GLY A 32 -13.95 -23.45 -9.97
C GLY A 32 -13.47 -22.41 -10.95
N GLU A 33 -13.93 -21.18 -10.81
CA GLU A 33 -13.24 -20.02 -11.34
C GLU A 33 -11.74 -20.31 -11.19
N LYS A 34 -11.02 -20.42 -12.30
CA LYS A 34 -9.57 -20.52 -12.25
C LYS A 34 -9.14 -19.32 -11.43
N GLY A 35 -8.65 -19.55 -10.23
CA GLY A 35 -8.09 -18.49 -9.43
C GLY A 35 -7.08 -17.72 -10.28
N ALA A 36 -6.85 -16.46 -10.00
CA ALA A 36 -5.83 -15.69 -10.71
C ALA A 36 -4.50 -16.45 -10.69
N ASP A 37 -3.67 -16.24 -11.72
CA ASP A 37 -2.34 -16.84 -11.80
C ASP A 37 -1.45 -16.38 -10.63
N TYR A 38 -1.64 -15.12 -10.16
CA TYR A 38 -0.87 -14.49 -9.09
C TYR A 38 -1.75 -13.65 -8.18
N VAL A 39 -1.31 -13.48 -6.94
CA VAL A 39 -1.95 -12.62 -5.94
C VAL A 39 -1.04 -11.43 -5.62
N VAL A 40 -1.62 -10.23 -5.70
CA VAL A 40 -1.01 -8.97 -5.27
C VAL A 40 -1.71 -8.49 -4.02
N GLU A 41 -0.96 -8.16 -2.98
CA GLU A 41 -1.48 -7.47 -1.81
C GLU A 41 -1.15 -5.98 -1.87
N THR A 42 -2.11 -5.17 -1.45
CA THR A 42 -2.05 -3.71 -1.37
C THR A 42 -2.72 -3.23 -0.09
N ASN A 43 -2.56 -1.96 0.28
CA ASN A 43 -3.23 -1.37 1.45
C ASN A 43 -3.94 -0.05 1.10
N VAL A 44 -5.26 -0.08 1.04
CA VAL A 44 -6.11 1.06 0.64
C VAL A 44 -6.73 1.72 1.88
N PRO A 45 -6.72 3.06 1.99
CA PRO A 45 -6.35 4.04 0.98
C PRO A 45 -4.93 4.58 1.13
N PHE A 46 -4.18 4.65 0.03
CA PHE A 46 -2.90 5.33 -0.07
C PHE A 46 -2.79 6.06 -1.43
N ALA A 47 -3.62 7.08 -1.64
CA ALA A 47 -3.61 7.86 -2.88
C ALA A 47 -2.30 8.66 -3.05
N PRO A 48 -1.75 8.76 -4.28
CA PRO A 48 -2.31 8.32 -5.56
C PRO A 48 -1.94 6.89 -5.99
N PHE A 49 -1.27 6.09 -5.13
CA PHE A 49 -0.71 4.79 -5.48
C PHE A 49 -1.78 3.69 -5.49
N GLU A 50 -2.63 3.61 -4.45
CA GLU A 50 -3.78 2.72 -4.38
C GLU A 50 -4.92 3.34 -3.55
N PHE A 51 -6.11 3.39 -4.14
CA PHE A 51 -7.30 3.91 -3.47
C PHE A 51 -8.58 3.39 -4.14
N TYR A 52 -9.72 3.59 -3.47
CA TYR A 52 -11.00 3.21 -4.05
C TYR A 52 -11.57 4.32 -4.93
N GLU A 53 -11.83 4.00 -6.20
CA GLU A 53 -12.68 4.77 -7.09
C GLU A 53 -13.80 3.87 -7.62
N ASN A 54 -15.06 4.31 -7.50
CA ASN A 54 -16.24 3.54 -7.92
C ASN A 54 -16.28 2.09 -7.40
N ARG A 55 -15.76 1.80 -6.22
CA ARG A 55 -15.58 0.49 -5.56
C ARG A 55 -14.49 -0.41 -6.16
N GLU A 56 -13.73 0.09 -7.08
CA GLU A 56 -12.55 -0.60 -7.62
C GLU A 56 -11.28 -0.02 -7.00
N ILE A 57 -10.25 -0.83 -6.85
CA ILE A 57 -8.94 -0.36 -6.43
C ILE A 57 -8.23 0.16 -7.67
N VAL A 58 -7.81 1.41 -7.64
CA VAL A 58 -7.11 2.11 -8.72
C VAL A 58 -5.88 2.84 -8.17
N GLY A 59 -4.99 3.28 -9.04
CA GLY A 59 -3.81 4.06 -8.67
C GLY A 59 -2.58 3.64 -9.45
N VAL A 60 -1.46 4.29 -9.16
CA VAL A 60 -0.18 4.07 -9.86
C VAL A 60 0.27 2.61 -9.74
N ASP A 61 0.23 2.05 -8.53
CA ASP A 61 0.65 0.67 -8.26
C ASP A 61 -0.24 -0.34 -8.99
N VAL A 62 -1.54 -0.07 -9.04
CA VAL A 62 -2.51 -0.90 -9.77
C VAL A 62 -2.24 -0.84 -11.28
N ASP A 63 -1.91 0.32 -11.82
CA ASP A 63 -1.59 0.47 -13.24
C ASP A 63 -0.29 -0.24 -13.61
N ILE A 64 0.74 -0.21 -12.75
CA ILE A 64 1.98 -0.99 -12.90
C ILE A 64 1.63 -2.49 -12.97
N VAL A 65 0.87 -3.01 -12.01
CA VAL A 65 0.45 -4.42 -11.97
C VAL A 65 -0.32 -4.80 -13.25
N ASN A 66 -1.25 -3.95 -13.69
CA ASN A 66 -2.06 -4.18 -14.88
C ASN A 66 -1.20 -4.23 -16.17
N GLN A 67 -0.16 -3.39 -16.27
CA GLN A 67 0.76 -3.42 -17.41
C GLN A 67 1.59 -4.71 -17.42
N VAL A 68 2.08 -5.14 -16.26
CA VAL A 68 2.77 -6.44 -16.13
C VAL A 68 1.84 -7.58 -16.52
N ALA A 69 0.60 -7.60 -15.99
CA ALA A 69 -0.41 -8.61 -16.32
C ALA A 69 -0.62 -8.76 -17.85
N LYS A 70 -0.74 -7.62 -18.54
CA LYS A 70 -0.87 -7.52 -19.99
C LYS A 70 0.35 -8.08 -20.72
N LYS A 71 1.55 -7.71 -20.27
CA LYS A 71 2.83 -8.08 -20.89
C LYS A 71 3.08 -9.58 -20.82
N ILE A 72 2.88 -10.18 -19.63
CA ILE A 72 3.12 -11.62 -19.45
C ILE A 72 1.88 -12.49 -19.76
N LYS A 73 0.73 -11.88 -20.12
CA LYS A 73 -0.56 -12.55 -20.40
C LYS A 73 -1.03 -13.44 -19.26
N LYS A 74 -0.95 -12.91 -18.03
CA LYS A 74 -1.35 -13.56 -16.79
C LYS A 74 -2.40 -12.73 -16.07
N THR A 75 -3.14 -13.36 -15.18
CA THR A 75 -4.14 -12.71 -14.34
C THR A 75 -3.60 -12.48 -12.95
N PHE A 76 -3.86 -11.28 -12.41
CA PHE A 76 -3.52 -10.91 -11.04
C PHE A 76 -4.79 -10.62 -10.27
N GLN A 77 -4.88 -11.14 -9.04
CA GLN A 77 -5.91 -10.78 -8.08
C GLN A 77 -5.31 -9.79 -7.09
N ILE A 78 -5.82 -8.55 -7.09
CA ILE A 78 -5.43 -7.52 -6.11
C ILE A 78 -6.29 -7.67 -4.86
N LYS A 79 -5.65 -7.74 -3.69
CA LYS A 79 -6.30 -7.88 -2.38
C LYS A 79 -5.89 -6.72 -1.47
N ASN A 80 -6.88 -6.06 -0.88
CA ASN A 80 -6.64 -5.10 0.19
C ASN A 80 -6.45 -5.84 1.51
N VAL A 81 -5.33 -5.58 2.19
CA VAL A 81 -4.96 -6.14 3.50
C VAL A 81 -4.37 -5.05 4.40
N GLU A 82 -4.14 -5.35 5.67
CA GLU A 82 -3.38 -4.45 6.54
C GLU A 82 -1.93 -4.31 6.05
N PHE A 83 -1.37 -3.12 6.17
CA PHE A 83 -0.06 -2.80 5.57
C PHE A 83 1.09 -3.64 6.14
N ASP A 84 1.09 -3.85 7.45
CA ASP A 84 2.15 -4.53 8.20
C ASP A 84 2.30 -6.02 7.87
N VAL A 85 1.28 -6.65 7.28
CA VAL A 85 1.34 -8.07 6.91
C VAL A 85 1.84 -8.33 5.49
N ILE A 86 1.90 -7.31 4.61
CA ILE A 86 2.19 -7.47 3.17
C ILE A 86 3.55 -8.15 2.95
N ILE A 87 4.61 -7.63 3.58
CA ILE A 87 5.97 -8.19 3.39
C ILE A 87 6.05 -9.64 3.83
N ASP A 88 5.45 -9.98 4.97
CA ASP A 88 5.46 -11.34 5.51
C ASP A 88 4.64 -12.31 4.65
N ASN A 89 3.51 -11.85 4.10
CA ASN A 89 2.69 -12.64 3.19
C ASN A 89 3.39 -12.90 1.85
N VAL A 90 4.10 -11.89 1.32
CA VAL A 90 4.92 -12.02 0.10
C VAL A 90 6.12 -12.94 0.36
N GLU A 91 6.81 -12.80 1.50
CA GLU A 91 7.89 -13.71 1.90
C GLU A 91 7.41 -15.16 1.92
N ALA A 92 6.25 -15.39 2.53
CA ALA A 92 5.67 -16.74 2.64
C ALA A 92 5.31 -17.38 1.30
N GLY A 93 4.99 -16.58 0.25
CA GLY A 93 4.73 -17.01 -1.12
C GLY A 93 3.50 -17.90 -1.33
N ARG A 94 2.72 -18.14 -0.27
CA ARG A 94 1.49 -18.96 -0.30
C ARG A 94 0.22 -18.12 -0.30
N ILE A 95 0.34 -16.87 0.18
CA ILE A 95 -0.78 -15.95 0.37
C ILE A 95 -0.72 -14.87 -0.71
N ALA A 96 0.46 -14.33 -0.95
CA ALA A 96 0.74 -13.33 -1.97
C ALA A 96 2.03 -13.66 -2.73
N ASP A 97 2.09 -13.30 -4.00
CA ASP A 97 3.28 -13.35 -4.86
C ASP A 97 3.97 -11.99 -4.91
N VAL A 98 3.19 -10.90 -4.76
CA VAL A 98 3.60 -9.51 -4.97
C VAL A 98 2.97 -8.61 -3.92
N GLY A 99 3.72 -7.61 -3.44
CA GLY A 99 3.24 -6.48 -2.66
C GLY A 99 3.38 -5.19 -3.47
N ALA A 100 2.27 -4.49 -3.68
CA ALA A 100 2.22 -3.21 -4.38
C ALA A 100 1.39 -2.24 -3.51
N ALA A 101 2.07 -1.41 -2.72
CA ALA A 101 1.48 -0.59 -1.67
C ALA A 101 2.39 0.59 -1.27
N GLY A 102 3.03 1.27 -2.24
CA GLY A 102 4.01 2.31 -1.94
C GLY A 102 5.13 1.81 -1.03
N LEU A 103 5.59 0.58 -1.23
CA LEU A 103 6.53 -0.07 -0.32
C LEU A 103 7.95 0.48 -0.46
N THR A 104 8.46 1.08 0.60
CA THR A 104 9.84 1.56 0.68
C THR A 104 10.84 0.41 0.76
N ILE A 105 11.92 0.49 0.01
CA ILE A 105 13.05 -0.43 0.10
C ILE A 105 13.79 -0.20 1.41
N THR A 106 13.84 -1.22 2.28
CA THR A 106 14.65 -1.18 3.51
C THR A 106 15.53 -2.43 3.63
N PRO A 107 16.67 -2.37 4.36
CA PRO A 107 17.51 -3.55 4.57
C PRO A 107 16.72 -4.74 5.16
N ALA A 108 15.87 -4.50 6.15
CA ALA A 108 15.07 -5.55 6.79
C ALA A 108 14.07 -6.19 5.83
N ARG A 109 13.43 -5.40 4.96
CA ARG A 109 12.50 -5.93 3.94
C ARG A 109 13.24 -6.70 2.84
N LEU A 110 14.45 -6.27 2.45
CA LEU A 110 15.30 -6.98 1.48
C LEU A 110 15.76 -8.36 1.96
N GLU A 111 15.83 -8.57 3.28
CA GLU A 111 16.10 -9.92 3.82
C GLU A 111 14.95 -10.88 3.53
N LYS A 112 13.72 -10.39 3.41
CA LYS A 112 12.48 -11.19 3.24
C LYS A 112 12.07 -11.36 1.79
N VAL A 113 12.08 -10.27 1.02
CA VAL A 113 11.57 -10.22 -0.36
C VAL A 113 12.59 -9.64 -1.32
N ASN A 114 12.37 -9.80 -2.62
CA ASN A 114 13.05 -9.01 -3.64
C ASN A 114 12.24 -7.74 -3.91
N PHE A 115 12.93 -6.65 -4.26
CA PHE A 115 12.30 -5.43 -4.75
C PHE A 115 12.66 -5.19 -6.21
N THR A 116 11.75 -4.59 -6.94
CA THR A 116 12.02 -4.05 -8.27
C THR A 116 12.99 -2.87 -8.20
N ILE A 117 13.39 -2.34 -9.37
CA ILE A 117 13.93 -0.98 -9.42
C ILE A 117 12.93 -0.01 -8.80
N PRO A 118 13.40 1.04 -8.09
CA PRO A 118 12.49 2.04 -7.53
C PRO A 118 11.76 2.79 -8.64
N TYR A 119 10.48 3.12 -8.41
CA TYR A 119 9.67 3.83 -9.39
C TYR A 119 9.24 5.22 -8.94
N TYR A 120 9.36 5.54 -7.65
CA TYR A 120 9.00 6.83 -7.08
C TYR A 120 9.87 7.15 -5.87
N ASP A 121 10.39 8.39 -5.80
CA ASP A 121 11.09 8.90 -4.63
C ASP A 121 10.17 9.81 -3.84
N SER A 122 10.11 9.62 -2.52
CA SER A 122 9.28 10.36 -1.59
C SER A 122 10.11 10.88 -0.42
N VAL A 123 9.51 11.77 0.36
CA VAL A 123 10.05 12.24 1.64
C VAL A 123 8.98 12.13 2.71
N GLN A 124 9.40 11.99 3.96
CA GLN A 124 8.47 11.98 5.07
C GLN A 124 7.98 13.39 5.39
N TYR A 125 6.72 13.50 5.78
CA TYR A 125 6.03 14.72 6.17
C TYR A 125 5.48 14.60 7.58
N VAL A 126 5.39 15.73 8.26
CA VAL A 126 4.67 15.86 9.54
C VAL A 126 3.32 16.50 9.26
N ILE A 127 2.24 15.82 9.60
CA ILE A 127 0.86 16.31 9.58
C ILE A 127 0.55 16.85 10.97
N TYR A 128 -0.05 18.02 11.06
CA TYR A 128 -0.39 18.67 12.32
C TYR A 128 -1.67 19.50 12.24
N ASN A 129 -2.25 19.79 13.40
CA ASN A 129 -3.36 20.74 13.49
C ASN A 129 -2.83 22.16 13.25
N ARG A 130 -3.44 22.89 12.31
CA ARG A 130 -3.06 24.28 11.94
C ARG A 130 -3.01 25.24 13.12
N GLU A 131 -3.81 24.99 14.17
CA GLU A 131 -3.84 25.81 15.38
C GLU A 131 -2.70 25.45 16.36
N MET A 132 -2.02 24.32 16.14
CA MET A 132 -0.95 23.78 16.99
C MET A 132 0.27 23.36 16.17
N PRO A 133 0.90 24.29 15.43
CA PRO A 133 2.03 23.96 14.58
C PRO A 133 3.26 23.55 15.42
N PRO A 134 4.12 22.66 14.90
CA PRO A 134 5.44 22.43 15.48
C PRO A 134 6.33 23.65 15.30
N SER A 135 7.45 23.69 15.99
CA SER A 135 8.47 24.70 15.72
C SER A 135 9.05 24.49 14.33
N LEU A 136 9.02 25.55 13.50
CA LEU A 136 9.52 25.48 12.14
C LEU A 136 10.98 25.89 12.05
N ARG A 137 11.66 25.26 11.11
CA ARG A 137 13.01 25.64 10.70
C ARG A 137 12.94 26.00 9.21
N ASP A 138 12.60 27.29 8.96
CA ASP A 138 12.20 27.87 7.69
C ASP A 138 10.87 27.27 7.15
N ASP A 139 10.91 26.40 6.14
CA ASP A 139 9.75 25.80 5.47
C ASP A 139 9.57 24.29 5.77
N HIS A 140 10.32 23.77 6.77
CA HIS A 140 10.31 22.37 7.15
C HIS A 140 10.33 22.17 8.67
N VAL A 141 10.11 20.94 9.09
CA VAL A 141 10.16 20.49 10.48
C VAL A 141 11.40 19.60 10.65
N VAL A 142 12.16 19.77 11.70
CA VAL A 142 13.24 18.84 12.09
C VAL A 142 12.76 17.95 13.24
N TRP A 143 13.37 16.77 13.38
CA TRP A 143 12.99 15.79 14.40
C TRP A 143 12.94 16.40 15.82
N GLU A 144 13.89 17.25 16.18
CA GLU A 144 13.97 17.88 17.49
C GLU A 144 12.74 18.76 17.83
N ALA A 145 12.04 19.26 16.80
CA ALA A 145 10.82 20.04 16.98
C ALA A 145 9.62 19.20 17.45
N LEU A 146 9.73 17.88 17.36
CA LEU A 146 8.71 16.92 17.80
C LEU A 146 8.96 16.40 19.22
N ALA A 147 9.97 16.93 19.93
CA ALA A 147 10.34 16.50 21.27
C ALA A 147 9.17 16.63 22.27
N GLY A 148 8.89 15.58 23.01
CA GLY A 148 7.82 15.50 24.02
C GLY A 148 6.41 15.30 23.45
N ALA A 149 6.27 15.21 22.12
CA ALA A 149 4.98 15.04 21.45
C ALA A 149 4.48 13.57 21.45
N LYS A 150 3.19 13.43 21.26
CA LYS A 150 2.55 12.14 20.90
C LYS A 150 2.46 12.06 19.39
N ILE A 151 3.29 11.21 18.79
CA ILE A 151 3.36 11.05 17.34
C ILE A 151 2.59 9.79 16.94
N GLY A 152 1.74 9.88 15.93
CA GLY A 152 1.08 8.73 15.30
C GLY A 152 1.71 8.40 13.96
N SER A 153 1.76 7.12 13.60
CA SER A 153 2.11 6.69 12.24
C SER A 153 1.49 5.33 11.96
N GLN A 154 1.33 5.01 10.68
CA GLN A 154 0.76 3.74 10.28
C GLN A 154 1.69 2.58 10.67
N ILE A 155 1.13 1.57 11.34
CA ILE A 155 1.87 0.39 11.80
C ILE A 155 2.59 -0.27 10.61
N GLY A 156 3.89 -0.53 10.78
CA GLY A 156 4.72 -1.18 9.76
C GLY A 156 5.20 -0.27 8.62
N SER A 157 4.72 1.00 8.53
CA SER A 157 5.24 1.97 7.57
C SER A 157 6.66 2.43 7.93
N THR A 158 7.38 2.99 6.95
CA THR A 158 8.70 3.59 7.21
C THR A 158 8.59 4.81 8.11
N GLY A 159 7.52 5.60 8.02
CA GLY A 159 7.25 6.68 8.96
C GLY A 159 7.15 6.18 10.41
N TYR A 160 6.53 5.01 10.64
CA TYR A 160 6.50 4.39 11.96
C TYR A 160 7.91 3.99 12.44
N LEU A 161 8.68 3.32 11.56
CA LEU A 161 10.03 2.87 11.88
C LEU A 161 10.98 4.04 12.15
N PHE A 162 10.91 5.12 11.36
CA PHE A 162 11.73 6.32 11.58
C PHE A 162 11.42 6.99 12.92
N VAL A 163 10.13 7.13 13.30
CA VAL A 163 9.76 7.69 14.60
C VAL A 163 10.28 6.81 15.75
N ASP A 164 10.18 5.50 15.61
CA ASP A 164 10.65 4.53 16.61
C ASP A 164 12.17 4.63 16.78
N ASP A 165 12.91 4.62 15.68
CA ASP A 165 14.37 4.77 15.67
C ASP A 165 14.80 6.11 16.31
N GLU A 166 14.11 7.22 16.03
CA GLU A 166 14.40 8.52 16.61
C GLU A 166 14.12 8.58 18.13
N ILE A 167 13.12 7.87 18.61
CA ILE A 167 12.82 7.73 20.04
C ILE A 167 13.86 6.84 20.73
N GLU A 168 14.29 5.74 20.09
CA GLU A 168 15.21 4.79 20.68
C GLU A 168 16.67 5.25 20.65
N ALA A 169 17.12 5.84 19.54
CA ALA A 169 18.53 6.11 19.30
C ALA A 169 18.84 7.47 18.63
N GLY A 170 17.84 8.26 18.27
CA GLY A 170 17.98 9.52 17.52
C GLY A 170 17.71 10.78 18.32
N ALA A 171 17.16 11.80 17.64
CA ALA A 171 16.92 13.14 18.17
C ALA A 171 15.86 13.21 19.28
N LEU A 172 15.02 12.19 19.41
CA LEU A 172 13.91 12.15 20.37
C LEU A 172 14.23 11.36 21.65
N VAL A 173 15.45 10.84 21.80
CA VAL A 173 15.88 10.08 22.98
C VAL A 173 15.69 10.90 24.26
N GLY A 174 14.96 10.33 25.22
CA GLY A 174 14.78 10.94 26.56
C GLY A 174 13.92 12.20 26.59
N THR A 175 13.30 12.60 25.50
CA THR A 175 12.45 13.81 25.42
C THR A 175 11.03 13.60 25.96
N GLY A 176 10.63 12.35 26.20
CA GLY A 176 9.26 12.00 26.58
C GLY A 176 8.31 11.85 25.38
N THR A 177 8.83 11.90 24.15
CA THR A 177 8.06 11.61 22.93
C THR A 177 7.54 10.17 22.97
N THR A 178 6.32 9.98 22.48
CA THR A 178 5.68 8.67 22.40
C THR A 178 5.16 8.40 21.01
N LEU A 179 5.32 7.16 20.54
CA LEU A 179 4.79 6.68 19.27
C LEU A 179 3.48 5.91 19.48
N LYS A 180 2.47 6.21 18.67
CA LYS A 180 1.20 5.51 18.61
C LYS A 180 1.04 4.88 17.23
N GLY A 181 1.02 3.54 17.20
CA GLY A 181 0.65 2.81 15.99
C GLY A 181 -0.82 3.03 15.63
N ILE A 182 -1.09 3.26 14.36
CA ILE A 182 -2.42 3.56 13.81
C ILE A 182 -2.61 2.73 12.54
N ASP A 183 -3.83 2.24 12.28
CA ASP A 183 -4.08 1.29 11.19
C ASP A 183 -4.07 1.95 9.80
N SER A 184 -4.25 3.29 9.71
CA SER A 184 -4.18 4.02 8.43
C SER A 184 -3.85 5.50 8.62
N HIS A 185 -3.33 6.12 7.56
CA HIS A 185 -3.04 7.57 7.54
C HIS A 185 -4.29 8.42 7.78
N GLN A 186 -5.48 8.00 7.31
CA GLN A 186 -6.73 8.74 7.58
C GLN A 186 -7.11 8.71 9.06
N LEU A 187 -6.96 7.56 9.72
CA LEU A 187 -7.19 7.46 11.16
C LEU A 187 -6.18 8.29 11.97
N ALA A 188 -4.95 8.47 11.46
CA ALA A 188 -3.98 9.38 12.05
C ALA A 188 -4.44 10.84 11.97
N ALA A 189 -5.00 11.27 10.84
CA ALA A 189 -5.61 12.58 10.69
C ALA A 189 -6.76 12.80 11.67
N ASP A 190 -7.66 11.82 11.78
CA ASP A 190 -8.79 11.86 12.74
C ASP A 190 -8.29 11.95 14.19
N ALA A 191 -7.20 11.25 14.51
CA ALA A 191 -6.58 11.28 15.85
C ALA A 191 -5.95 12.65 16.18
N ILE A 192 -5.37 13.36 15.20
CA ILE A 192 -4.90 14.75 15.37
C ILE A 192 -6.11 15.66 15.65
N MET A 193 -7.15 15.59 14.84
CA MET A 193 -8.35 16.42 15.01
C MET A 193 -9.05 16.18 16.35
N ALA A 194 -8.96 14.96 16.88
CA ALA A 194 -9.47 14.58 18.20
C ALA A 194 -8.50 14.87 19.36
N HIS A 195 -7.33 15.46 19.11
CA HIS A 195 -6.26 15.71 20.09
C HIS A 195 -5.79 14.45 20.84
N ILE A 196 -5.88 13.29 20.20
CA ILE A 196 -5.36 12.01 20.72
C ILE A 196 -3.85 11.92 20.52
N ILE A 197 -3.37 12.44 19.38
CA ILE A 197 -1.96 12.64 19.03
C ILE A 197 -1.74 14.10 18.66
N ASP A 198 -0.50 14.55 18.76
CA ASP A 198 -0.12 15.91 18.41
C ASP A 198 0.25 16.04 16.95
N TYR A 199 0.99 15.05 16.42
CA TYR A 199 1.50 14.98 15.07
C TYR A 199 1.31 13.58 14.46
N ALA A 200 1.25 13.51 13.14
CA ALA A 200 1.42 12.25 12.42
C ALA A 200 2.58 12.34 11.44
N VAL A 201 3.32 11.24 11.28
CA VAL A 201 4.38 11.10 10.26
C VAL A 201 3.85 10.19 9.17
N ALA A 202 3.92 10.66 7.93
CA ALA A 202 3.45 9.98 6.74
C ALA A 202 4.21 10.48 5.50
N ASP A 203 4.14 9.72 4.42
CA ASP A 203 4.79 10.03 3.16
C ASP A 203 4.16 11.27 2.49
N GLU A 204 4.93 12.00 1.71
CA GLU A 204 4.59 13.30 1.12
C GLU A 204 3.20 13.32 0.46
N LEU A 205 2.95 12.45 -0.52
CA LEU A 205 1.70 12.49 -1.29
C LEU A 205 0.49 12.07 -0.45
N ALA A 206 0.66 11.09 0.46
CA ALA A 206 -0.36 10.71 1.42
C ALA A 206 -0.68 11.86 2.37
N ALA A 207 0.34 12.55 2.91
CA ALA A 207 0.15 13.70 3.77
C ALA A 207 -0.57 14.84 3.04
N LYS A 208 -0.16 15.17 1.81
CA LYS A 208 -0.80 16.20 0.97
C LYS A 208 -2.25 15.85 0.65
N PHE A 209 -2.53 14.60 0.30
CA PHE A 209 -3.89 14.13 0.04
C PHE A 209 -4.79 14.24 1.28
N ILE A 210 -4.26 13.92 2.45
CA ILE A 210 -4.99 14.03 3.73
C ILE A 210 -5.31 15.49 4.04
N VAL A 211 -4.36 16.40 3.95
CA VAL A 211 -4.59 17.81 4.30
C VAL A 211 -5.54 18.49 3.30
N ASP A 212 -5.53 18.09 2.03
CA ASP A 212 -6.51 18.55 1.04
C ASP A 212 -7.96 18.22 1.45
N LYS A 213 -8.17 17.07 2.06
CA LYS A 213 -9.48 16.60 2.56
C LYS A 213 -9.85 17.12 3.94
N ASN A 214 -8.88 17.63 4.71
CA ASN A 214 -9.04 18.05 6.09
C ASN A 214 -8.53 19.49 6.31
N PRO A 215 -9.35 20.54 6.04
CA PRO A 215 -8.89 21.95 6.06
C PRO A 215 -8.33 22.45 7.40
N GLY A 216 -8.55 21.73 8.51
CA GLY A 216 -7.97 22.01 9.83
C GLY A 216 -6.54 21.53 10.01
N LEU A 217 -6.03 20.72 9.05
CA LEU A 217 -4.69 20.18 9.09
C LEU A 217 -3.75 20.89 8.11
N GLU A 218 -2.47 20.80 8.38
CA GLU A 218 -1.36 21.18 7.51
C GLU A 218 -0.31 20.07 7.54
N ALA A 219 0.56 20.04 6.52
CA ALA A 219 1.69 19.13 6.46
C ALA A 219 2.92 19.82 5.91
N LEU A 220 4.06 19.52 6.49
CA LEU A 220 5.37 20.04 6.09
C LEU A 220 6.40 18.90 6.03
N PRO A 221 7.41 19.03 5.15
CA PRO A 221 8.43 18.02 5.02
C PRO A 221 9.25 17.89 6.31
N LEU A 222 9.63 16.64 6.62
CA LEU A 222 10.42 16.28 7.80
C LEU A 222 11.89 16.10 7.41
N TYR A 223 12.77 16.67 8.21
CA TYR A 223 14.21 16.73 7.96
C TYR A 223 15.03 16.24 9.15
N TYR A 224 16.22 15.78 8.86
CA TYR A 224 17.29 15.68 9.84
C TYR A 224 18.00 17.01 9.93
N ALA A 225 18.26 17.48 11.17
CA ALA A 225 18.98 18.72 11.39
C ALA A 225 20.46 18.57 11.07
N GLY A 226 20.98 19.41 10.19
CA GLY A 226 22.41 19.57 9.95
C GLY A 226 23.08 20.49 10.95
N PRO A 227 24.43 20.65 10.93
CA PRO A 227 25.17 21.60 11.73
C PRO A 227 24.71 23.05 11.53
N THR A 228 24.26 23.36 10.31
CA THR A 228 23.60 24.64 9.97
C THR A 228 22.26 24.34 9.29
N ARG A 229 21.37 25.35 9.18
CA ARG A 229 20.06 25.18 8.52
C ARG A 229 20.17 24.82 7.04
N GLU A 230 21.21 25.28 6.35
CA GLU A 230 21.48 25.01 4.95
C GLU A 230 21.96 23.57 4.72
N GLU A 231 22.35 22.88 5.79
CA GLU A 231 22.81 21.49 5.78
C GLU A 231 21.72 20.50 6.27
N ASP A 232 20.51 21.00 6.56
CA ASP A 232 19.37 20.12 6.84
C ASP A 232 19.05 19.28 5.60
N TYR A 233 18.68 18.02 5.79
CA TYR A 233 18.38 17.11 4.68
C TYR A 233 17.09 16.30 4.95
N PRO A 234 16.30 16.06 3.89
CA PRO A 234 15.00 15.42 4.05
C PRO A 234 15.13 13.95 4.49
N VAL A 235 14.08 13.46 5.14
CA VAL A 235 13.91 12.02 5.41
C VAL A 235 13.38 11.36 4.14
N GLU A 236 14.32 10.89 3.31
CA GLU A 236 14.04 10.35 1.97
C GLU A 236 13.71 8.86 2.00
N GLU A 237 12.93 8.42 1.02
CA GLU A 237 12.60 7.03 0.77
C GLU A 237 12.31 6.79 -0.72
N SER A 238 12.40 5.52 -1.15
CA SER A 238 12.09 5.14 -2.55
C SER A 238 11.15 3.96 -2.57
N TYR A 239 10.06 4.07 -3.34
CA TYR A 239 9.06 3.00 -3.50
C TYR A 239 9.45 2.03 -4.59
N ALA A 240 9.19 0.75 -4.31
CA ALA A 240 9.34 -0.33 -5.26
C ALA A 240 8.27 -1.42 -5.01
N ILE A 241 8.07 -2.27 -6.00
CA ILE A 241 7.19 -3.41 -5.89
C ILE A 241 7.94 -4.55 -5.21
N ALA A 242 7.38 -5.12 -4.15
CA ALA A 242 7.92 -6.30 -3.48
C ALA A 242 7.50 -7.56 -4.24
N VAL A 243 8.43 -8.48 -4.45
CA VAL A 243 8.20 -9.74 -5.17
C VAL A 243 8.77 -10.89 -4.35
N ASN A 244 8.01 -11.97 -4.25
CA ASN A 244 8.48 -13.18 -3.58
C ASN A 244 9.80 -13.70 -4.20
N LYS A 245 10.74 -14.13 -3.37
CA LYS A 245 12.08 -14.57 -3.80
C LYS A 245 12.05 -15.79 -4.72
N ASP A 246 11.01 -16.60 -4.65
CA ASP A 246 10.83 -17.77 -5.50
C ASP A 246 10.13 -17.46 -6.84
N ARG A 247 9.97 -16.16 -7.16
CA ARG A 247 9.32 -15.66 -8.39
C ARG A 247 10.24 -14.72 -9.20
N PRO A 248 11.45 -15.14 -9.58
CA PRO A 248 12.36 -14.28 -10.34
C PRO A 248 11.77 -13.83 -11.68
N GLU A 249 10.91 -14.66 -12.31
CA GLU A 249 10.20 -14.30 -13.55
C GLU A 249 9.24 -13.11 -13.40
N LEU A 250 8.62 -12.94 -12.22
CA LEU A 250 7.81 -11.76 -11.92
C LEU A 250 8.67 -10.54 -11.70
N LEU A 251 9.77 -10.67 -10.96
CA LEU A 251 10.72 -9.58 -10.74
C LEU A 251 11.25 -9.02 -12.07
N ASP A 252 11.64 -9.91 -12.98
CA ASP A 252 12.14 -9.52 -14.32
C ASP A 252 11.04 -8.80 -15.11
N ALA A 253 9.80 -9.33 -15.10
CA ALA A 253 8.67 -8.74 -15.81
C ALA A 253 8.31 -7.34 -15.27
N PHE A 254 8.28 -7.18 -13.94
CA PHE A 254 8.06 -5.88 -13.31
C PHE A 254 9.17 -4.89 -13.65
N ASN A 255 10.44 -5.28 -13.57
CA ASN A 255 11.58 -4.43 -13.90
C ASN A 255 11.57 -3.98 -15.36
N GLU A 256 11.19 -4.87 -16.29
CA GLU A 256 11.07 -4.53 -17.71
C GLU A 256 9.97 -3.48 -17.93
N VAL A 257 8.78 -3.67 -17.35
CA VAL A 257 7.67 -2.72 -17.43
C VAL A 257 8.05 -1.39 -16.78
N LEU A 258 8.63 -1.41 -15.58
CA LEU A 258 9.05 -0.19 -14.89
C LEU A 258 10.12 0.59 -15.66
N THR A 259 11.05 -0.11 -16.30
CA THR A 259 12.06 0.54 -17.16
C THR A 259 11.40 1.28 -18.34
N GLU A 260 10.36 0.69 -18.95
CA GLU A 260 9.58 1.35 -19.99
C GLU A 260 8.79 2.56 -19.43
N MET A 261 8.09 2.38 -18.31
CA MET A 261 7.26 3.43 -17.67
C MET A 261 8.08 4.61 -17.12
N LEU A 262 9.32 4.38 -16.69
CA LEU A 262 10.23 5.41 -16.20
C LEU A 262 10.99 6.14 -17.33
N THR A 263 10.90 5.66 -18.57
CA THR A 263 11.51 6.33 -19.71
C THR A 263 10.84 7.66 -19.96
N LYS A 264 11.62 8.75 -19.91
CA LYS A 264 11.13 10.10 -20.11
C LYS A 264 10.84 10.40 -21.57
N ASN A 265 9.71 11.05 -21.84
CA ASN A 265 9.32 11.55 -23.15
C ASN A 265 10.11 12.83 -23.52
N GLU A 266 9.79 13.44 -24.66
CA GLU A 266 10.43 14.69 -25.15
C GLU A 266 10.20 15.89 -24.20
N GLN A 267 9.16 15.85 -23.38
CA GLN A 267 8.83 16.86 -22.38
C GLN A 267 9.57 16.64 -21.05
N GLY A 268 10.31 15.52 -20.92
CA GLY A 268 11.05 15.17 -19.71
C GLY A 268 10.19 14.45 -18.65
N GLU A 269 8.97 14.03 -18.99
CA GLU A 269 8.02 13.34 -18.12
C GLU A 269 8.00 11.84 -18.40
N SER A 270 7.99 11.02 -17.37
CA SER A 270 7.78 9.57 -17.45
C SER A 270 6.27 9.23 -17.43
N GLU A 271 5.92 7.98 -17.71
CA GLU A 271 4.55 7.52 -17.55
C GLU A 271 4.15 7.51 -16.07
N ILE A 272 5.07 7.16 -15.15
CA ILE A 272 4.83 7.23 -13.69
C ILE A 272 4.49 8.67 -13.29
N ASP A 273 5.26 9.69 -13.73
CA ASP A 273 4.96 11.09 -13.42
C ASP A 273 3.54 11.48 -13.86
N ARG A 274 3.14 11.08 -15.06
CA ARG A 274 1.79 11.36 -15.59
C ARG A 274 0.68 10.66 -14.81
N LEU A 275 0.91 9.40 -14.36
CA LEU A 275 -0.05 8.67 -13.54
C LEU A 275 -0.21 9.31 -12.16
N VAL A 276 0.89 9.73 -11.53
CA VAL A 276 0.84 10.49 -10.27
C VAL A 276 0.02 11.76 -10.43
N LEU A 277 0.29 12.58 -11.45
CA LEU A 277 -0.46 13.80 -11.74
C LEU A 277 -1.94 13.53 -12.01
N LYS A 278 -2.25 12.48 -12.79
CA LYS A 278 -3.62 12.05 -13.09
C LYS A 278 -4.39 11.74 -11.81
N TYR A 279 -3.85 10.87 -10.98
CA TYR A 279 -4.52 10.42 -9.77
C TYR A 279 -4.54 11.46 -8.64
N MET A 280 -3.65 12.44 -8.68
CA MET A 280 -3.75 13.63 -7.83
C MET A 280 -4.79 14.65 -8.35
N GLY A 281 -5.45 14.39 -9.49
CA GLY A 281 -6.41 15.30 -10.09
C GLY A 281 -5.79 16.56 -10.69
N LEU A 282 -4.49 16.54 -11.00
CA LEU A 282 -3.73 17.69 -11.52
C LEU A 282 -3.66 17.71 -13.05
N VAL A 283 -4.11 16.66 -13.74
CA VAL A 283 -4.27 16.62 -15.20
C VAL A 283 -5.70 16.26 -15.55
N ASN A 284 -6.29 16.97 -16.50
CA ASN A 284 -7.56 16.59 -17.10
C ASN A 284 -7.29 15.46 -18.12
N GLU A 285 -8.16 14.45 -18.16
CA GLU A 285 -8.16 13.38 -19.18
C GLU A 285 -8.28 13.95 -20.59
#